data_99782bedce53c5e3853812af0a38fe64
#
_entry.id   99782bedce53c5e3853812af0a38fe64
#
_cell.length_a   1.000
_cell.length_b   1.000
_cell.length_c   1.000
_cell.angle_alpha   90.00
_cell.angle_beta   90.00
_cell.angle_gamma   90.00
#
_symmetry.space_group_name_H-M   'P 1'
#
loop_
_entity.id
_entity.type
_entity.pdbx_description
1 polymer ?
#
loop_
_entity_poly.entity_id
_entity_poly.type
_entity_poly.pdbx_seq_one_letter_code
_entity_poly.pdbx_strand_id
1 'polypeptide(L)'
;MADRTWNDIVVDGRGNAYVSGISFCGEPNRGLVALVTPDAVARQVADGLTFPNGMAVMPDNGTLVMADSYAQQLVAFDIARDGALSNRRAWADVAGAF
;
A
#
# COMPACT_ATOMS: atom_id res chain seq x y z
N MET A 1 2.06 8.71 -14.96
CA MET A 1 1.35 7.57 -14.35
C MET A 1 0.80 6.61 -15.38
N ALA A 2 0.91 6.94 -16.65
CA ALA A 2 0.38 6.11 -17.73
C ALA A 2 1.07 4.75 -17.86
N ASP A 3 2.26 4.61 -17.30
CA ASP A 3 3.04 3.38 -17.33
C ASP A 3 2.76 2.47 -16.11
N ARG A 4 1.77 2.81 -15.29
CA ARG A 4 1.48 2.05 -14.07
C ARG A 4 0.20 1.25 -14.23
N THR A 5 0.19 0.08 -13.58
CA THR A 5 -0.99 -0.72 -13.42
C THR A 5 -1.44 -0.63 -11.96
N TRP A 6 -2.67 -0.20 -11.74
CA TRP A 6 -3.29 -0.15 -10.41
C TRP A 6 -3.90 -1.49 -10.08
N ASN A 7 -3.71 -1.96 -8.88
CA ASN A 7 -4.02 -3.34 -8.50
C ASN A 7 -5.17 -3.42 -7.51
N ASP A 8 -5.06 -2.78 -6.36
CA ASP A 8 -6.06 -2.90 -5.30
C ASP A 8 -6.38 -1.54 -4.72
N ILE A 9 -7.52 -1.45 -4.05
CA ILE A 9 -7.96 -0.24 -3.38
C ILE A 9 -8.62 -0.60 -2.06
N VAL A 10 -8.32 0.18 -1.02
CA VAL A 10 -8.98 0.08 0.27
C VAL A 10 -9.30 1.48 0.76
N VAL A 11 -10.42 1.63 1.46
CA VAL A 11 -10.86 2.91 2.01
C VAL A 11 -10.93 2.78 3.53
N ASP A 12 -10.33 3.75 4.23
CA ASP A 12 -10.38 3.77 5.70
C ASP A 12 -11.67 4.44 6.20
N GLY A 13 -11.83 4.49 7.51
CA GLY A 13 -13.04 5.07 8.13
C GLY A 13 -13.13 6.58 7.99
N ARG A 14 -12.06 7.24 7.54
CA ARG A 14 -12.04 8.69 7.30
C ARG A 14 -12.32 9.06 5.84
N GLY A 15 -12.53 8.06 4.99
CA GLY A 15 -12.75 8.27 3.57
C GLY A 15 -11.48 8.40 2.74
N ASN A 16 -10.32 8.11 3.31
CA ASN A 16 -9.05 8.05 2.56
C ASN A 16 -8.99 6.75 1.77
N ALA A 17 -8.71 6.85 0.48
CA ALA A 17 -8.53 5.67 -0.36
C ALA A 17 -7.04 5.43 -0.59
N TYR A 18 -6.61 4.21 -0.35
CA TYR A 18 -5.25 3.76 -0.65
C TYR A 18 -5.29 2.84 -1.86
N VAL A 19 -4.50 3.16 -2.86
CA VAL A 19 -4.49 2.42 -4.13
C VAL A 19 -3.09 1.90 -4.35
N SER A 20 -2.95 0.59 -4.46
CA SER A 20 -1.66 -0.02 -4.77
C SER A 20 -1.44 -0.06 -6.28
N GLY A 21 -0.22 0.16 -6.69
CA GLY A 21 0.14 0.14 -8.10
C GLY A 21 1.54 -0.40 -8.30
N ILE A 22 1.83 -0.80 -9.54
CA ILE A 22 3.13 -1.30 -9.93
C ILE A 22 3.48 -0.76 -11.30
N SER A 23 4.76 -0.45 -11.49
CA SER A 23 5.30 -0.10 -12.79
C SER A 23 5.95 -1.33 -13.42
N PHE A 24 5.65 -1.59 -14.69
CA PHE A 24 6.28 -2.66 -15.44
C PHE A 24 7.50 -2.20 -16.24
N CYS A 25 8.02 -1.01 -15.95
CA CYS A 25 9.17 -0.46 -16.65
C CYS A 25 10.50 -1.06 -16.20
N GLY A 26 10.51 -2.35 -15.93
CA GLY A 26 11.71 -3.17 -15.95
C GLY A 26 12.51 -3.31 -14.67
N GLU A 27 12.33 -2.50 -13.64
CA GLU A 27 13.11 -2.61 -12.42
C GLU A 27 12.31 -3.21 -11.27
N PRO A 28 12.93 -4.01 -10.40
CA PRO A 28 12.27 -4.50 -9.19
C PRO A 28 11.94 -3.35 -8.22
N ASN A 29 11.06 -3.62 -7.27
CA ASN A 29 10.68 -2.66 -6.22
C ASN A 29 10.05 -1.38 -6.78
N ARG A 30 9.28 -1.52 -7.83
CA ARG A 30 8.53 -0.41 -8.44
C ARG A 30 7.09 -0.30 -7.94
N GLY A 31 6.74 -1.07 -6.92
CA GLY A 31 5.42 -0.98 -6.33
C GLY A 31 5.28 0.25 -5.46
N LEU A 32 4.09 0.83 -5.45
CA LEU A 32 3.80 2.02 -4.66
C LEU A 32 2.37 2.00 -4.13
N VAL A 33 2.11 2.90 -3.19
CA VAL A 33 0.76 3.19 -2.71
C VAL A 33 0.49 4.67 -2.90
N ALA A 34 -0.62 4.99 -3.54
CA ALA A 34 -1.14 6.34 -3.64
C ALA A 34 -2.29 6.51 -2.65
N LEU A 35 -2.37 7.71 -2.08
CA LEU A 35 -3.48 8.12 -1.22
C LEU A 35 -4.34 9.10 -2.00
N VAL A 36 -5.66 8.85 -2.01
CA VAL A 36 -6.63 9.82 -2.51
C VAL A 36 -7.51 10.22 -1.33
N THR A 37 -7.44 11.49 -0.95
CA THR A 37 -8.21 12.03 0.17
C THR A 37 -9.64 12.38 -0.26
N PRO A 38 -10.58 12.59 0.68
CA PRO A 38 -11.97 12.88 0.32
C PRO A 38 -12.17 14.13 -0.56
N ASP A 39 -11.22 15.06 -0.53
CA ASP A 39 -11.23 16.25 -1.41
C ASP A 39 -10.63 15.96 -2.78
N ALA A 40 -10.42 14.69 -3.12
CA ALA A 40 -9.93 14.23 -4.41
C ALA A 40 -8.49 14.65 -4.73
N VAL A 41 -7.67 14.89 -3.70
CA VAL A 41 -6.24 15.12 -3.88
C VAL A 41 -5.50 13.80 -3.80
N ALA A 42 -4.68 13.51 -4.81
CA ALA A 42 -3.91 12.28 -4.88
C ALA A 42 -2.43 12.56 -4.66
N ARG A 43 -1.78 11.68 -3.88
CA ARG A 43 -0.33 11.75 -3.67
C ARG A 43 0.23 10.36 -3.39
N GLN A 44 1.50 10.16 -3.70
CA GLN A 44 2.20 8.93 -3.35
C GLN A 44 2.57 8.96 -1.86
N VAL A 45 2.27 7.89 -1.14
CA VAL A 45 2.54 7.79 0.30
C VAL A 45 3.45 6.62 0.66
N ALA A 46 3.74 5.72 -0.27
CA ALA A 46 4.72 4.65 -0.08
C ALA A 46 5.26 4.19 -1.42
N ASP A 47 6.50 3.69 -1.42
CA ASP A 47 7.13 3.09 -2.59
C ASP A 47 8.07 1.95 -2.18
N GLY A 48 8.89 1.49 -3.10
CA GLY A 48 9.86 0.45 -2.81
C GLY A 48 9.25 -0.92 -2.52
N LEU A 49 8.01 -1.14 -2.91
CA LEU A 49 7.33 -2.43 -2.78
C LEU A 49 7.63 -3.28 -4.02
N THR A 50 7.66 -4.60 -3.85
CA THR A 50 7.99 -5.48 -4.96
C THR A 50 6.77 -5.75 -5.84
N PHE A 51 5.71 -6.25 -5.25
CA PHE A 51 4.45 -6.47 -5.96
C PHE A 51 3.30 -6.29 -4.97
N PRO A 52 2.93 -5.03 -4.67
CA PRO A 52 1.84 -4.77 -3.74
C PRO A 52 0.54 -5.35 -4.26
N ASN A 53 -0.18 -6.03 -3.38
CA ASN A 53 -1.41 -6.70 -3.72
C ASN A 53 -2.48 -6.30 -2.69
N GLY A 54 -3.19 -7.26 -2.10
CA GLY A 54 -4.29 -6.97 -1.20
C GLY A 54 -3.89 -6.08 -0.02
N MET A 55 -4.77 -5.19 0.38
CA MET A 55 -4.59 -4.28 1.49
C MET A 55 -5.78 -4.34 2.44
N ALA A 56 -5.53 -4.03 3.72
CA ALA A 56 -6.58 -3.87 4.71
C ALA A 56 -6.20 -2.76 5.68
N VAL A 57 -7.18 -1.99 6.09
CA VAL A 57 -7.02 -1.00 7.16
C VAL A 57 -7.61 -1.59 8.43
N MET A 58 -6.83 -1.53 9.52
CA MET A 58 -7.28 -2.05 10.81
C MET A 58 -8.44 -1.20 11.36
N PRO A 59 -9.31 -1.77 12.22
CA PRO A 59 -10.53 -1.09 12.65
C PRO A 59 -10.31 0.27 13.34
N ASP A 60 -9.14 0.50 13.91
CA ASP A 60 -8.82 1.79 14.56
C ASP A 60 -8.36 2.85 13.57
N ASN A 61 -8.29 2.54 12.27
CA ASN A 61 -7.75 3.42 11.21
C ASN A 61 -6.28 3.82 11.44
N GLY A 62 -5.56 3.06 12.25
CA GLY A 62 -4.18 3.40 12.62
C GLY A 62 -3.12 2.61 11.89
N THR A 63 -3.50 1.53 11.21
CA THR A 63 -2.56 0.63 10.56
C THR A 63 -3.11 0.15 9.24
N LEU A 64 -2.29 0.24 8.20
CA LEU A 64 -2.54 -0.38 6.90
C LEU A 64 -1.67 -1.62 6.81
N VAL A 65 -2.26 -2.76 6.48
CA VAL A 65 -1.54 -4.01 6.23
C VAL A 65 -1.67 -4.34 4.75
N MET A 66 -0.57 -4.74 4.15
CA MET A 66 -0.50 -5.01 2.72
C MET A 66 0.25 -6.31 2.46
N ALA A 67 -0.23 -7.08 1.50
CA ALA A 67 0.51 -8.22 0.99
C ALA A 67 1.50 -7.72 -0.09
N ASP A 68 2.79 -7.90 0.15
CA ASP A 68 3.82 -7.69 -0.87
C ASP A 68 4.20 -9.06 -1.43
N SER A 69 3.51 -9.46 -2.49
CA SER A 69 3.46 -10.86 -2.93
C SER A 69 4.81 -11.44 -3.31
N TYR A 70 5.62 -10.70 -4.06
CA TYR A 70 6.92 -11.22 -4.47
C TYR A 70 7.95 -11.21 -3.35
N ALA A 71 7.76 -10.35 -2.35
CA ALA A 71 8.59 -10.37 -1.15
C ALA A 71 8.12 -11.43 -0.16
N GLN A 72 6.96 -12.03 -0.38
CA GLN A 72 6.36 -13.05 0.48
C GLN A 72 6.19 -12.57 1.91
N GLN A 73 5.75 -11.32 2.06
CA GLN A 73 5.57 -10.68 3.35
C GLN A 73 4.24 -9.95 3.42
N LEU A 74 3.68 -9.93 4.60
CA LEU A 74 2.70 -8.92 4.97
C LEU A 74 3.46 -7.77 5.59
N VAL A 75 3.24 -6.58 5.06
CA VAL A 75 3.92 -5.34 5.48
C VAL A 75 2.89 -4.45 6.14
N ALA A 76 3.28 -3.77 7.21
CA ALA A 76 2.41 -2.83 7.90
C ALA A 76 2.99 -1.42 7.85
N PHE A 77 2.10 -0.45 7.83
CA PHE A 77 2.41 0.98 7.94
C PHE A 77 1.53 1.61 9.00
N ASP A 78 2.06 2.56 9.73
CA ASP A 78 1.24 3.44 10.55
C ASP A 78 0.56 4.47 9.66
N ILE A 79 -0.70 4.78 9.97
CA ILE A 79 -1.48 5.78 9.25
C ILE A 79 -1.53 7.04 10.11
N ALA A 80 -0.99 8.14 9.60
CA ALA A 80 -1.09 9.43 10.24
C ALA A 80 -2.50 10.02 10.03
N ARG A 81 -2.81 11.08 10.79
CA ARG A 81 -4.11 11.73 10.73
C ARG A 81 -4.44 12.25 9.33
N ASP A 82 -3.44 12.70 8.59
CA ASP A 82 -3.60 13.18 7.21
C ASP A 82 -3.56 12.05 6.17
N GLY A 83 -3.46 10.80 6.62
CA GLY A 83 -3.40 9.64 5.75
C GLY A 83 -2.01 9.21 5.33
N ALA A 84 -0.96 9.96 5.67
CA ALA A 84 0.40 9.58 5.30
C ALA A 84 0.79 8.26 5.96
N LEU A 85 1.57 7.46 5.25
CA LEU A 85 2.06 6.18 5.74
C LEU A 85 3.49 6.33 6.24
N SER A 86 3.81 5.65 7.33
CA SER A 86 5.14 5.69 7.95
C SER A 86 5.42 4.39 8.68
N ASN A 87 6.63 4.27 9.20
CA ASN A 87 7.04 3.14 10.05
C ASN A 87 6.76 1.79 9.36
N ARG A 88 7.23 1.64 8.12
CA ARG A 88 7.13 0.39 7.38
C ARG A 88 7.83 -0.72 8.14
N ARG A 89 7.15 -1.85 8.32
CA ARG A 89 7.70 -3.02 9.00
C ARG A 89 7.08 -4.29 8.47
N ALA A 90 7.77 -5.40 8.65
CA ALA A 90 7.17 -6.70 8.39
C ALA A 90 6.08 -6.96 9.43
N TRP A 91 4.87 -7.22 8.95
CA TRP A 91 3.78 -7.64 9.81
C TRP A 91 3.85 -9.13 10.09
N ALA A 92 4.11 -9.90 9.03
CA ALA A 92 4.29 -11.33 9.13
C ALA A 92 5.09 -11.83 7.93
N ASP A 93 5.90 -12.87 8.15
CA ASP A 93 6.58 -13.60 7.08
C ASP A 93 5.67 -14.75 6.67
N VAL A 94 5.26 -14.76 5.40
CA VAL A 94 4.33 -15.76 4.87
C VAL A 94 4.95 -16.59 3.76
N ALA A 95 6.28 -16.64 3.70
CA ALA A 95 7.00 -17.33 2.64
C ALA A 95 6.57 -18.79 2.52
N GLY A 96 6.25 -19.45 3.62
CA GLY A 96 5.78 -20.84 3.60
C GLY A 96 4.31 -21.02 3.21
N ALA A 97 3.57 -19.93 3.04
CA ALA A 97 2.14 -19.97 2.74
C ALA A 97 1.83 -19.81 1.24
N PHE A 98 2.83 -19.48 0.45
CA PHE A 98 2.65 -19.24 -1.00
C PHE A 98 3.19 -20.35 -1.86
#